data_8f5ed3911b1d7768ca8940bfba6e7aa5
#
_entry.id   8f5ed3911b1d7768ca8940bfba6e7aa5
#
_cell.length_a   1.000
_cell.length_b   1.000
_cell.length_c   1.000
_cell.angle_alpha   90.00
_cell.angle_beta   90.00
_cell.angle_gamma   90.00
#
_symmetry.space_group_name_H-M   'P 1'
#
loop_
_entity.id
_entity.type
_entity.pdbx_description
1 polymer ?
#
loop_
_entity_poly.entity_id
_entity_poly.type
_entity_poly.pdbx_seq_one_letter_code
_entity_poly.pdbx_strand_id
1 'polypeptide(L)'
;MYKRQDQYGVDYNILTVVTQNAAYHATEIYNYYKRQGWKYQQYIACLDPLGEIRGKSSFALKPEQYGRFLVELFNLWYEDWKNGEHPYIRQFENYIGILLGYQPESCEQRGICGIQNVVEADGSVYPCDFYMLDEYRLGNFNSDRLVEIDEKRKSIAFVEQSQKSAKDCIE
;
A
#
# COMPACT_ATOMS: atom_id res chain seq x y z
N MET A 1 6.86 -16.67 12.14
CA MET A 1 5.45 -16.31 11.82
C MET A 1 4.99 -17.09 10.59
N TYR A 2 5.65 -16.98 9.45
CA TYR A 2 5.23 -17.59 8.17
C TYR A 2 5.17 -19.12 8.13
N LYS A 3 5.94 -19.81 8.97
CA LYS A 3 5.92 -21.30 9.07
C LYS A 3 4.52 -21.90 9.38
N ARG A 4 3.64 -21.15 10.05
CA ARG A 4 2.27 -21.63 10.31
C ARG A 4 1.38 -21.47 9.07
N GLN A 5 1.52 -20.39 8.33
CA GLN A 5 0.80 -20.18 7.07
C GLN A 5 1.17 -21.27 6.07
N ASP A 6 2.46 -21.54 5.90
CA ASP A 6 2.95 -22.64 5.05
C ASP A 6 2.41 -24.01 5.49
N GLN A 7 2.37 -24.26 6.80
CA GLN A 7 1.86 -25.51 7.37
C GLN A 7 0.38 -25.76 7.04
N TYR A 8 -0.42 -24.69 6.94
CA TYR A 8 -1.86 -24.76 6.67
C TYR A 8 -2.23 -24.42 5.23
N GLY A 9 -1.25 -24.18 4.36
CA GLY A 9 -1.48 -23.85 2.95
C GLY A 9 -2.27 -22.55 2.75
N VAL A 10 -2.09 -21.58 3.65
CA VAL A 10 -2.77 -20.29 3.58
C VAL A 10 -1.98 -19.36 2.67
N ASP A 11 -2.65 -18.76 1.69
CA ASP A 11 -2.07 -17.71 0.86
C ASP A 11 -1.79 -16.46 1.70
N TYR A 12 -0.62 -15.88 1.51
CA TYR A 12 -0.21 -14.65 2.20
C TYR A 12 0.68 -13.78 1.31
N ASN A 13 0.68 -12.51 1.61
CA ASN A 13 1.48 -11.49 0.94
C ASN A 13 2.51 -10.92 1.92
N ILE A 14 3.72 -10.63 1.43
CA ILE A 14 4.75 -9.92 2.20
C ILE A 14 4.62 -8.44 1.94
N LEU A 15 4.25 -7.69 2.98
CA LEU A 15 4.27 -6.24 2.97
C LEU A 15 5.63 -5.72 3.41
N THR A 16 6.22 -4.88 2.57
CA THR A 16 7.50 -4.21 2.85
C THR A 16 7.30 -2.70 2.82
N VAL A 17 7.50 -2.05 3.96
CA VAL A 17 7.54 -0.59 4.02
C VAL A 17 8.93 -0.14 3.58
N VAL A 18 8.98 0.56 2.45
CA VAL A 18 10.23 1.08 1.89
C VAL A 18 10.55 2.41 2.53
N THR A 19 11.40 2.37 3.55
CA THR A 19 11.98 3.56 4.19
C THR A 19 13.13 4.11 3.35
N GLN A 20 13.65 5.30 3.72
CA GLN A 20 14.85 5.85 3.11
C GLN A 20 16.01 4.85 3.11
N ASN A 21 16.24 4.12 4.20
CA ASN A 21 17.28 3.12 4.29
C ASN A 21 16.99 1.89 3.42
N ALA A 22 15.77 1.36 3.47
CA ALA A 22 15.36 0.19 2.67
C ALA A 22 15.48 0.45 1.17
N ALA A 23 15.31 1.70 0.73
CA ALA A 23 15.41 2.09 -0.67
C ALA A 23 16.80 1.88 -1.31
N TYR A 24 17.84 1.70 -0.51
CA TYR A 24 19.19 1.39 -0.99
C TYR A 24 19.49 -0.12 -1.05
N HIS A 25 18.52 -0.97 -0.68
CA HIS A 25 18.71 -2.41 -0.52
C HIS A 25 17.69 -3.24 -1.33
N ALA A 26 17.27 -2.74 -2.51
CA ALA A 26 16.29 -3.43 -3.35
C ALA A 26 16.75 -4.86 -3.70
N THR A 27 17.99 -5.01 -4.15
CA THR A 27 18.58 -6.29 -4.53
C THR A 27 18.66 -7.26 -3.36
N GLU A 28 19.09 -6.83 -2.18
CA GLU A 28 19.21 -7.67 -0.99
C GLU A 28 17.83 -8.15 -0.51
N ILE A 29 16.84 -7.25 -0.48
CA ILE A 29 15.47 -7.55 -0.06
C ILE A 29 14.85 -8.55 -1.03
N TYR A 30 14.91 -8.27 -2.33
CA TYR A 30 14.35 -9.13 -3.36
C TYR A 30 14.96 -10.54 -3.32
N ASN A 31 16.29 -10.65 -3.29
CA ASN A 31 16.98 -11.93 -3.22
C ASN A 31 16.71 -12.68 -1.92
N TYR A 32 16.50 -11.96 -0.81
CA TYR A 32 16.09 -12.58 0.44
C TYR A 32 14.70 -13.23 0.30
N TYR A 33 13.71 -12.53 -0.26
CA TYR A 33 12.37 -13.07 -0.46
C TYR A 33 12.36 -14.24 -1.44
N LYS A 34 13.14 -14.17 -2.49
CA LYS A 34 13.33 -15.27 -3.43
C LYS A 34 13.87 -16.53 -2.73
N ARG A 35 14.88 -16.40 -1.87
CA ARG A 35 15.42 -17.54 -1.08
C ARG A 35 14.42 -18.11 -0.09
N GLN A 36 13.48 -17.30 0.40
CA GLN A 36 12.41 -17.78 1.30
C GLN A 36 11.22 -18.40 0.54
N GLY A 37 11.21 -18.32 -0.80
CA GLY A 37 10.08 -18.78 -1.61
C GLY A 37 8.84 -17.88 -1.51
N TRP A 38 8.98 -16.64 -1.06
CA TRP A 38 7.87 -15.70 -0.91
C TRP A 38 7.54 -15.03 -2.23
N LYS A 39 6.52 -15.55 -2.89
CA LYS A 39 6.16 -15.16 -4.26
C LYS A 39 5.28 -13.92 -4.33
N TYR A 40 4.45 -13.66 -3.30
CA TYR A 40 3.51 -12.53 -3.29
C TYR A 40 4.11 -11.38 -2.47
N GLN A 41 4.38 -10.27 -3.13
CA GLN A 41 5.13 -9.17 -2.54
C GLN A 41 4.45 -7.83 -2.83
N GLN A 42 4.48 -6.94 -1.84
CA GLN A 42 4.01 -5.57 -1.95
C GLN A 42 5.00 -4.63 -1.28
N TYR A 43 5.39 -3.57 -1.98
CA TYR A 43 6.35 -2.57 -1.53
C TYR A 43 5.63 -1.23 -1.37
N ILE A 44 5.49 -0.77 -0.14
CA ILE A 44 4.74 0.43 0.22
C ILE A 44 5.72 1.55 0.55
N ALA A 45 5.57 2.71 -0.09
CA ALA A 45 6.38 3.88 0.22
C ALA A 45 6.15 4.32 1.67
N CYS A 46 7.24 4.51 2.44
CA CYS A 46 7.14 5.08 3.78
C CYS A 46 6.87 6.58 3.68
N LEU A 47 5.68 6.98 4.08
CA LEU A 47 5.26 8.38 4.10
C LEU A 47 5.59 9.03 5.44
N ASP A 48 5.78 10.36 5.43
CA ASP A 48 5.78 11.15 6.66
C ASP A 48 4.39 11.13 7.30
N PRO A 49 4.29 11.29 8.64
CA PRO A 49 3.00 11.42 9.30
C PRO A 49 2.17 12.58 8.74
N LEU A 50 0.86 12.38 8.66
CA LEU A 50 -0.06 13.42 8.18
C LEU A 50 0.07 14.69 9.05
N GLY A 51 0.15 15.85 8.40
CA GLY A 51 0.29 17.14 9.06
C GLY A 51 1.72 17.54 9.45
N GLU A 52 2.70 16.66 9.26
CA GLU A 52 4.11 16.98 9.49
C GLU A 52 4.80 17.54 8.22
N ILE A 53 5.94 18.21 8.43
CA ILE A 53 6.74 18.72 7.33
C ILE A 53 7.37 17.55 6.58
N ARG A 54 7.11 17.43 5.29
CA ARG A 54 7.61 16.37 4.42
C ARG A 54 9.14 16.30 4.44
N GLY A 55 9.68 15.11 4.55
CA GLY A 55 11.12 14.84 4.54
C GLY A 55 11.83 15.11 5.85
N LYS A 56 11.12 15.46 6.94
CA LYS A 56 11.71 15.76 8.25
C LYS A 56 12.08 14.50 9.04
N SER A 57 11.33 13.43 8.88
CA SER A 57 11.56 12.19 9.61
C SER A 57 12.81 11.47 9.08
N SER A 58 13.58 10.84 9.98
CA SER A 58 14.81 10.09 9.61
C SER A 58 14.55 8.87 8.70
N PHE A 59 13.31 8.41 8.66
CA PHE A 59 12.86 7.31 7.80
C PHE A 59 12.18 7.80 6.50
N ALA A 60 11.97 9.13 6.36
CA ALA A 60 11.25 9.73 5.24
C ALA A 60 11.87 9.35 3.89
N LEU A 61 11.07 8.74 3.03
CA LEU A 61 11.47 8.32 1.70
C LEU A 61 11.31 9.50 0.72
N LYS A 62 12.37 9.79 -0.01
CA LYS A 62 12.30 10.81 -1.09
C LYS A 62 11.81 10.18 -2.39
N PRO A 63 11.07 10.93 -3.23
CA PRO A 63 10.56 10.43 -4.51
C PRO A 63 11.64 9.81 -5.40
N GLU A 64 12.81 10.43 -5.49
CA GLU A 64 13.92 9.95 -6.32
C GLU A 64 14.52 8.64 -5.80
N GLN A 65 14.50 8.44 -4.48
CA GLN A 65 14.96 7.20 -3.86
C GLN A 65 13.99 6.06 -4.14
N TYR A 66 12.69 6.34 -4.01
CA TYR A 66 11.66 5.35 -4.31
C TYR A 66 11.63 5.00 -5.80
N GLY A 67 11.76 5.98 -6.69
CA GLY A 67 11.85 5.74 -8.13
C GLY A 67 13.03 4.85 -8.50
N ARG A 68 14.23 5.10 -7.94
CA ARG A 68 15.40 4.23 -8.15
C ARG A 68 15.19 2.82 -7.61
N PHE A 69 14.61 2.70 -6.41
CA PHE A 69 14.26 1.41 -5.82
C PHE A 69 13.33 0.61 -6.73
N LEU A 70 12.27 1.24 -7.26
CA LEU A 70 11.33 0.59 -8.16
C LEU A 70 11.97 0.16 -9.49
N VAL A 71 12.86 0.98 -10.05
CA VAL A 71 13.58 0.62 -11.30
C VAL A 71 14.53 -0.58 -11.06
N GLU A 72 15.27 -0.58 -9.96
CA GLU A 72 16.15 -1.69 -9.59
C GLU A 72 15.34 -2.98 -9.35
N LEU A 73 14.27 -2.88 -8.57
CA LEU A 73 13.36 -3.98 -8.29
C LEU A 73 12.72 -4.53 -9.56
N PHE A 74 12.29 -3.65 -10.49
CA PHE A 74 11.73 -4.04 -11.77
C PHE A 74 12.72 -4.84 -12.61
N ASN A 75 13.98 -4.41 -12.69
CA ASN A 75 15.00 -5.10 -13.45
C ASN A 75 15.23 -6.54 -12.93
N LEU A 76 15.29 -6.71 -11.60
CA LEU A 76 15.43 -8.03 -10.96
C LEU A 76 14.21 -8.92 -11.25
N TRP A 77 13.02 -8.39 -11.07
CA TRP A 77 11.76 -9.08 -11.35
C TRP A 77 11.65 -9.47 -12.82
N TYR A 78 12.01 -8.58 -13.73
CA TYR A 78 11.94 -8.83 -15.18
C TYR A 78 12.94 -9.89 -15.65
N GLU A 79 14.15 -9.91 -15.08
CA GLU A 79 15.11 -10.98 -15.35
C GLU A 79 14.58 -12.35 -14.89
N ASP A 80 14.00 -12.43 -13.71
CA ASP A 80 13.37 -13.66 -13.21
C ASP A 80 12.20 -14.09 -14.11
N TRP A 81 11.38 -13.13 -14.51
CA TRP A 81 10.23 -13.39 -15.38
C TRP A 81 10.67 -13.98 -16.73
N LYS A 82 11.75 -13.47 -17.35
CA LYS A 82 12.33 -14.03 -18.57
C LYS A 82 12.86 -15.45 -18.39
N ASN A 83 13.28 -15.80 -17.18
CA ASN A 83 13.79 -17.13 -16.85
C ASN A 83 12.69 -18.11 -16.41
N GLY A 84 11.41 -17.72 -16.51
CA GLY A 84 10.27 -18.57 -16.17
C GLY A 84 9.90 -18.56 -14.68
N GLU A 85 10.52 -17.70 -13.88
CA GLU A 85 10.11 -17.45 -12.50
C GLU A 85 9.15 -16.24 -12.49
N HIS A 86 7.98 -16.39 -11.86
CA HIS A 86 6.94 -15.37 -11.89
C HIS A 86 6.55 -14.96 -10.47
N PRO A 87 7.41 -14.22 -9.73
CA PRO A 87 6.98 -13.63 -8.47
C PRO A 87 5.95 -12.54 -8.73
N TYR A 88 4.87 -12.55 -7.97
CA TYR A 88 3.83 -11.55 -8.02
C TYR A 88 4.25 -10.32 -7.22
N ILE A 89 4.60 -9.23 -7.90
CA ILE A 89 4.86 -7.92 -7.30
C ILE A 89 3.70 -7.00 -7.63
N ARG A 90 2.88 -6.68 -6.63
CA ARG A 90 1.61 -5.95 -6.80
C ARG A 90 1.75 -4.67 -7.62
N GLN A 91 2.81 -3.89 -7.43
CA GLN A 91 3.05 -2.66 -8.19
C GLN A 91 3.18 -2.95 -9.69
N PHE A 92 3.98 -3.94 -10.07
CA PHE A 92 4.24 -4.24 -11.48
C PHE A 92 3.05 -4.91 -12.15
N GLU A 93 2.34 -5.79 -11.44
CA GLU A 93 1.10 -6.38 -11.94
C GLU A 93 0.04 -5.30 -12.21
N ASN A 94 -0.09 -4.32 -11.32
CA ASN A 94 -0.99 -3.19 -11.53
C ASN A 94 -0.55 -2.32 -12.73
N TYR A 95 0.75 -2.00 -12.87
CA TYR A 95 1.23 -1.19 -14.00
C TYR A 95 1.01 -1.89 -15.33
N ILE A 96 1.31 -3.19 -15.42
CA ILE A 96 1.05 -3.98 -16.62
C ILE A 96 -0.46 -4.08 -16.88
N GLY A 97 -1.24 -4.33 -15.84
CA GLY A 97 -2.70 -4.38 -15.92
C GLY A 97 -3.30 -3.08 -16.50
N ILE A 98 -2.83 -1.91 -16.04
CA ILE A 98 -3.25 -0.61 -16.56
C ILE A 98 -2.92 -0.47 -18.04
N LEU A 99 -1.70 -0.86 -18.45
CA LEU A 99 -1.29 -0.82 -19.86
C LEU A 99 -2.12 -1.74 -20.76
N LEU A 100 -2.66 -2.82 -20.19
CA LEU A 100 -3.57 -3.75 -20.86
C LEU A 100 -5.07 -3.34 -20.77
N GLY A 101 -5.38 -2.21 -20.12
CA GLY A 101 -6.74 -1.70 -19.96
C GLY A 101 -7.51 -2.28 -18.79
N TYR A 102 -6.85 -2.98 -17.87
CA TYR A 102 -7.48 -3.49 -16.64
C TYR A 102 -7.49 -2.44 -15.53
N GLN A 103 -8.45 -2.54 -14.63
CA GLN A 103 -8.50 -1.71 -13.44
C GLN A 103 -7.45 -2.18 -12.41
N PRO A 104 -6.64 -1.27 -11.85
CA PRO A 104 -5.66 -1.65 -10.83
C PRO A 104 -6.35 -2.07 -9.52
N GLU A 105 -5.68 -2.92 -8.76
CA GLU A 105 -6.15 -3.35 -7.44
C GLU A 105 -6.00 -2.26 -6.38
N SER A 106 -4.92 -1.47 -6.45
CA SER A 106 -4.64 -0.44 -5.46
C SER A 106 -5.44 0.84 -5.72
N CYS A 107 -6.00 1.42 -4.66
CA CYS A 107 -6.78 2.66 -4.74
C CYS A 107 -5.94 3.86 -5.19
N GLU A 108 -4.65 3.91 -4.82
CA GLU A 108 -3.72 4.97 -5.25
C GLU A 108 -3.57 5.03 -6.78
N GLN A 109 -3.56 3.86 -7.43
CA GLN A 109 -3.44 3.77 -8.89
C GLN A 109 -4.80 3.89 -9.61
N ARG A 110 -5.91 3.67 -8.89
CA ARG A 110 -7.25 3.98 -9.38
C ARG A 110 -7.56 5.48 -9.40
N GLY A 111 -6.86 6.28 -8.57
CA GLY A 111 -7.17 7.68 -8.34
C GLY A 111 -8.47 7.91 -7.54
N ILE A 112 -8.99 6.88 -6.88
CA ILE A 112 -10.19 6.96 -6.03
C ILE A 112 -10.07 5.99 -4.86
N CYS A 113 -10.38 6.47 -3.66
CA CYS A 113 -10.41 5.64 -2.46
C CYS A 113 -11.51 4.58 -2.52
N GLY A 114 -11.22 3.39 -2.01
CA GLY A 114 -12.21 2.34 -1.80
C GLY A 114 -13.03 2.57 -0.53
N ILE A 115 -14.11 1.79 -0.38
CA ILE A 115 -14.86 1.69 0.86
C ILE A 115 -14.27 0.56 1.69
N GLN A 116 -13.64 0.90 2.81
CA GLN A 116 -13.08 -0.06 3.76
C GLN A 116 -13.32 0.42 5.20
N ASN A 117 -13.19 -0.48 6.15
CA ASN A 117 -13.27 -0.18 7.58
C ASN A 117 -11.99 -0.69 8.24
N VAL A 118 -11.16 0.24 8.71
CA VAL A 118 -10.03 -0.07 9.57
C VAL A 118 -10.50 0.04 11.01
N VAL A 119 -10.31 -1.02 11.79
CA VAL A 119 -10.83 -1.12 13.16
C VAL A 119 -9.66 -1.19 14.14
N GLU A 120 -9.63 -0.26 15.08
CA GLU A 120 -8.68 -0.23 16.19
C GLU A 120 -9.08 -1.19 17.30
N ALA A 121 -8.14 -1.45 18.22
CA ALA A 121 -8.35 -2.38 19.34
C ALA A 121 -9.50 -1.99 20.28
N ASP A 122 -9.83 -0.69 20.38
CA ASP A 122 -10.95 -0.16 21.14
C ASP A 122 -12.30 -0.19 20.41
N GLY A 123 -12.31 -0.73 19.16
CA GLY A 123 -13.47 -0.79 18.29
C GLY A 123 -13.70 0.47 17.45
N SER A 124 -12.87 1.50 17.56
CA SER A 124 -12.93 2.69 16.71
C SER A 124 -12.73 2.35 15.24
N VAL A 125 -13.52 2.98 14.37
CA VAL A 125 -13.58 2.69 12.93
C VAL A 125 -13.12 3.89 12.13
N TYR A 126 -12.22 3.65 11.17
CA TYR A 126 -11.65 4.66 10.27
C TYR A 126 -11.82 4.26 8.80
N PRO A 127 -11.83 5.23 7.86
CA PRO A 127 -12.05 4.95 6.44
C PRO A 127 -10.83 4.35 5.73
N CYS A 128 -9.63 4.51 6.29
CA CYS A 128 -8.37 4.07 5.70
C CYS A 128 -7.29 4.01 6.78
N ASP A 129 -6.33 3.09 6.64
CA ASP A 129 -5.18 2.95 7.53
C ASP A 129 -4.22 4.17 7.50
N PHE A 130 -4.20 4.93 6.40
CA PHE A 130 -3.48 6.19 6.32
C PHE A 130 -4.20 7.37 7.00
N TYR A 131 -5.48 7.24 7.32
CA TYR A 131 -6.33 8.28 7.89
C TYR A 131 -6.91 7.89 9.25
N MET A 132 -6.07 7.27 10.10
CA MET A 132 -6.43 6.90 11.47
C MET A 132 -6.22 8.07 12.42
N LEU A 133 -6.92 9.18 12.15
CA LEU A 133 -6.94 10.41 12.94
C LEU A 133 -8.35 10.68 13.43
N ASP A 134 -8.48 11.32 14.60
CA ASP A 134 -9.77 11.57 15.23
C ASP A 134 -10.79 12.29 14.32
N GLU A 135 -10.32 13.20 13.48
CA GLU A 135 -11.12 13.93 12.50
C GLU A 135 -11.76 13.04 11.43
N TYR A 136 -11.15 11.87 11.14
CA TYR A 136 -11.64 10.88 10.17
C TYR A 136 -12.38 9.71 10.84
N ARG A 137 -12.52 9.71 12.16
CA ARG A 137 -13.21 8.63 12.86
C ARG A 137 -14.67 8.55 12.42
N LEU A 138 -15.06 7.36 11.95
CA LEU A 138 -16.40 7.08 11.44
C LEU A 138 -17.37 6.66 12.54
N GLY A 139 -16.87 6.06 13.63
CA GLY A 139 -17.66 5.55 14.73
C GLY A 139 -16.93 4.49 15.52
N ASN A 140 -17.68 3.64 16.23
CA ASN A 140 -17.12 2.55 17.02
C ASN A 140 -18.05 1.31 16.95
N PHE A 141 -17.53 0.16 16.56
CA PHE A 141 -18.31 -1.08 16.41
C PHE A 141 -18.84 -1.66 17.73
N ASN A 142 -18.39 -1.15 18.90
CA ASN A 142 -19.02 -1.54 20.16
C ASN A 142 -20.35 -0.82 20.42
N SER A 143 -20.63 0.30 19.73
CA SER A 143 -21.81 1.12 19.93
C SER A 143 -22.61 1.38 18.66
N ASP A 144 -21.95 1.45 17.53
CA ASP A 144 -22.55 1.93 16.29
C ASP A 144 -22.79 0.78 15.28
N ARG A 145 -23.87 0.87 14.55
CA ARG A 145 -24.17 -0.09 13.47
C ARG A 145 -23.40 0.27 12.21
N LEU A 146 -23.12 -0.73 11.37
CA LEU A 146 -22.42 -0.54 10.10
C LEU A 146 -23.06 0.53 9.21
N VAL A 147 -24.40 0.64 9.21
CA VAL A 147 -25.13 1.64 8.43
C VAL A 147 -24.80 3.07 8.91
N GLU A 148 -24.67 3.28 10.20
CA GLU A 148 -24.34 4.59 10.78
C GLU A 148 -22.90 5.00 10.45
N ILE A 149 -21.97 4.04 10.46
CA ILE A 149 -20.59 4.22 10.00
C ILE A 149 -20.54 4.60 8.51
N ASP A 150 -21.35 3.96 7.67
CA ASP A 150 -21.43 4.28 6.26
C ASP A 150 -22.05 5.66 5.99
N GLU A 151 -23.08 6.04 6.75
CA GLU A 151 -23.66 7.38 6.69
C GLU A 151 -22.66 8.45 7.10
N LYS A 152 -21.87 8.19 8.15
CA LYS A 152 -20.78 9.08 8.57
C LYS A 152 -19.71 9.22 7.50
N ARG A 153 -19.30 8.12 6.85
CA ARG A 153 -18.35 8.13 5.72
C ARG A 153 -18.84 9.03 4.58
N LYS A 154 -20.12 8.91 4.22
CA LYS A 154 -20.76 9.76 3.19
C LYS A 154 -20.81 11.22 3.62
N SER A 155 -21.12 11.49 4.91
CA SER A 155 -21.21 12.86 5.42
C SER A 155 -19.88 13.63 5.37
N ILE A 156 -18.76 12.94 5.51
CA ILE A 156 -17.41 13.54 5.39
C ILE A 156 -16.91 13.51 3.94
N ALA A 157 -17.67 12.96 2.99
CA ALA A 157 -17.34 12.85 1.58
C ALA A 157 -15.93 12.27 1.31
N PHE A 158 -15.51 11.28 2.10
CA PHE A 158 -14.15 10.76 2.08
C PHE A 158 -13.73 10.22 0.70
N VAL A 159 -14.62 9.45 0.06
CA VAL A 159 -14.36 8.86 -1.26
C VAL A 159 -14.37 9.93 -2.34
N GLU A 160 -15.33 10.84 -2.31
CA GLU A 160 -15.49 11.92 -3.30
C GLU A 160 -14.34 12.93 -3.25
N GLN A 161 -13.79 13.19 -2.05
CA GLN A 161 -12.65 14.08 -1.89
C GLN A 161 -11.38 13.48 -2.50
N SER A 162 -11.22 12.17 -2.49
CA SER A 162 -10.04 11.50 -3.04
C SER A 162 -9.90 11.63 -4.56
N GLN A 163 -10.99 11.95 -5.25
CA GLN A 163 -10.97 12.20 -6.71
C GLN A 163 -10.46 13.59 -7.08
N LYS A 164 -10.32 14.48 -6.11
CA LYS A 164 -9.81 15.84 -6.35
C LYS A 164 -8.29 15.78 -6.39
N SER A 165 -7.72 15.73 -7.58
CA SER A 165 -6.26 15.80 -7.77
C SER A 165 -5.69 17.06 -7.13
N ALA A 166 -4.58 16.90 -6.41
CA ALA A 166 -3.82 18.05 -5.95
C ALA A 166 -3.31 18.85 -7.16
N LYS A 167 -3.24 20.18 -7.03
CA LYS A 167 -2.77 21.05 -8.13
C LYS A 167 -1.40 20.63 -8.63
N ASP A 168 -0.52 20.23 -7.74
CA ASP A 168 0.84 19.76 -8.03
C ASP A 168 0.90 18.45 -8.86
N CYS A 169 -0.23 17.76 -9.03
CA CYS A 169 -0.33 16.54 -9.84
C CYS A 169 -0.90 16.79 -11.25
N ILE A 170 -1.28 18.05 -11.55
CA ILE A 170 -1.93 18.43 -12.82
C ILE A 170 -0.96 19.24 -13.70
N GLU A 171 0.07 19.84 -13.11
CA GLU A 171 1.17 20.56 -13.77
C GLU A 171 2.31 19.61 -14.19
#